data_8b9d30b4dbf55103e2739f81da81a10b
#
_entry.id   8b9d30b4dbf55103e2739f81da81a10b
#
_cell.length_a   1.000
_cell.length_b   1.000
_cell.length_c   1.000
_cell.angle_alpha   90.00
_cell.angle_beta   90.00
_cell.angle_gamma   90.00
#
_symmetry.space_group_name_H-M   'P 1'
#
loop_
_entity.id
_entity.type
_entity.pdbx_description
1 polymer ?
#
loop_
_entity_poly.entity_id
_entity_poly.type
_entity_poly.pdbx_seq_one_letter_code
_entity_poly.pdbx_strand_id
1 'polypeptide(L)'
;MEDQGKENKTPTVVFTTYEPYTVIDLKDFKNHEGKDLDVEPVMALCRCGGSKHKPYCDGSHHKERFSGTKSPDRVKDRVVEYRGKEITILDNRGVCSHDKSCVRSLPSVFNDKRQIWIDPNGAGVDEIIETIRKCPSGALSYRIGETRYQDVDRSPRITVKKDGPLAVEGFITLRDDRDSKPESREHYTLCRCGKSKNKPFCDGTHCTIDFKDPVD
;
A
#
# COMPACT_ATOMS: atom_id res chain seq x y z
N MET A 1 -13.23 -19.65 -36.90
CA MET A 1 -13.51 -18.64 -35.83
C MET A 1 -12.31 -18.72 -34.89
N GLU A 2 -11.37 -17.84 -35.11
CA GLU A 2 -10.11 -17.79 -34.36
C GLU A 2 -10.38 -17.22 -32.98
N ASP A 3 -10.13 -18.03 -31.96
CA ASP A 3 -10.08 -17.60 -30.57
C ASP A 3 -8.84 -16.68 -30.42
N GLN A 4 -9.08 -15.38 -30.51
CA GLN A 4 -8.04 -14.39 -30.23
C GLN A 4 -7.78 -14.47 -28.72
N GLY A 5 -6.73 -15.21 -28.37
CA GLY A 5 -6.21 -15.31 -27.01
C GLY A 5 -6.06 -13.93 -26.41
N LYS A 6 -6.95 -13.55 -25.47
CA LYS A 6 -6.79 -12.36 -24.64
C LYS A 6 -5.50 -12.56 -23.84
N GLU A 7 -4.40 -11.97 -24.32
CA GLU A 7 -3.22 -11.80 -23.47
C GLU A 7 -3.67 -11.13 -22.17
N ASN A 8 -3.59 -11.88 -21.10
CA ASN A 8 -3.94 -11.41 -19.76
C ASN A 8 -2.81 -10.46 -19.30
N LYS A 9 -2.84 -9.23 -19.79
CA LYS A 9 -1.82 -8.21 -19.48
C LYS A 9 -1.89 -7.91 -17.99
N THR A 10 -0.76 -8.06 -17.30
CA THR A 10 -0.63 -7.69 -15.89
C THR A 10 -0.85 -6.18 -15.76
N PRO A 11 -1.80 -5.72 -14.92
CA PRO A 11 -2.01 -4.31 -14.71
C PRO A 11 -0.74 -3.62 -14.24
N THR A 12 -0.58 -2.35 -14.65
CA THR A 12 0.62 -1.58 -14.34
C THR A 12 0.27 -0.19 -13.84
N VAL A 13 0.98 0.27 -12.82
CA VAL A 13 0.97 1.66 -12.35
C VAL A 13 2.24 2.33 -12.82
N VAL A 14 2.12 3.37 -13.64
CA VAL A 14 3.25 4.14 -14.19
C VAL A 14 3.12 5.60 -13.78
N PHE A 15 4.23 6.24 -13.45
CA PHE A 15 4.25 7.69 -13.15
C PHE A 15 5.68 8.24 -13.19
N THR A 16 5.79 9.54 -13.32
CA THR A 16 7.04 10.29 -13.08
C THR A 16 6.95 11.07 -11.77
N THR A 17 8.05 11.69 -11.35
CA THR A 17 8.14 12.38 -10.06
C THR A 17 7.03 13.43 -9.84
N TYR A 18 6.56 14.10 -10.89
CA TYR A 18 5.63 15.24 -10.79
C TYR A 18 4.21 14.91 -11.26
N GLU A 19 3.99 13.73 -11.83
CA GLU A 19 2.74 13.34 -12.47
C GLU A 19 1.82 12.49 -11.57
N PRO A 20 0.53 12.36 -11.90
CA PRO A 20 -0.39 11.44 -11.23
C PRO A 20 0.04 9.97 -11.45
N TYR A 21 -0.64 9.04 -10.78
CA TYR A 21 -0.50 7.63 -11.10
C TYR A 21 -1.30 7.31 -12.37
N THR A 22 -0.64 6.89 -13.43
CA THR A 22 -1.29 6.31 -14.61
C THR A 22 -1.45 4.82 -14.39
N VAL A 23 -2.70 4.35 -14.32
CA VAL A 23 -3.03 2.94 -14.14
C VAL A 23 -3.50 2.38 -15.46
N ILE A 24 -2.92 1.27 -15.88
CA ILE A 24 -3.14 0.63 -17.19
C ILE A 24 -3.70 -0.76 -16.98
N ASP A 25 -4.74 -1.13 -17.72
CA ASP A 25 -5.37 -2.45 -17.81
C ASP A 25 -5.91 -3.00 -16.47
N LEU A 26 -6.17 -2.16 -15.46
CA LEU A 26 -6.83 -2.59 -14.22
C LEU A 26 -8.30 -2.93 -14.50
N LYS A 27 -8.81 -4.02 -13.87
CA LYS A 27 -10.19 -4.46 -14.01
C LYS A 27 -10.98 -4.36 -12.70
N ASP A 28 -10.31 -4.50 -11.56
CA ASP A 28 -10.93 -4.48 -10.24
C ASP A 28 -10.46 -3.24 -9.48
N PHE A 29 -11.31 -2.21 -9.45
CA PHE A 29 -11.06 -0.95 -8.75
C PHE A 29 -12.23 -0.65 -7.82
N LYS A 30 -11.97 -0.55 -6.52
CA LYS A 30 -13.00 -0.44 -5.49
C LYS A 30 -12.78 0.73 -4.54
N ASN A 31 -13.88 1.25 -3.99
CA ASN A 31 -13.81 2.13 -2.84
C ASN A 31 -13.63 1.32 -1.53
N HIS A 32 -13.55 2.01 -0.39
CA HIS A 32 -13.35 1.41 0.93
C HIS A 32 -14.53 0.55 1.42
N GLU A 33 -15.71 0.72 0.85
CA GLU A 33 -16.93 -0.07 1.12
C GLU A 33 -17.02 -1.32 0.23
N GLY A 34 -16.06 -1.50 -0.70
CA GLY A 34 -16.04 -2.61 -1.65
C GLY A 34 -16.91 -2.38 -2.89
N LYS A 35 -17.46 -1.16 -3.08
CA LYS A 35 -18.21 -0.79 -4.27
C LYS A 35 -17.27 -0.57 -5.45
N ASP A 36 -17.67 -1.05 -6.62
CA ASP A 36 -16.93 -0.83 -7.86
C ASP A 36 -16.87 0.64 -8.24
N LEU A 37 -15.68 1.07 -8.63
CA LEU A 37 -15.41 2.38 -9.22
C LEU A 37 -15.23 2.24 -10.73
N ASP A 38 -15.45 3.33 -11.46
CA ASP A 38 -15.30 3.34 -12.91
C ASP A 38 -13.85 3.01 -13.31
N VAL A 39 -13.71 2.14 -14.31
CA VAL A 39 -12.41 1.76 -14.87
C VAL A 39 -12.34 2.07 -16.35
N GLU A 40 -11.23 2.65 -16.76
CA GLU A 40 -10.84 2.91 -18.14
C GLU A 40 -9.60 2.08 -18.46
N PRO A 41 -9.33 1.75 -19.73
CA PRO A 41 -8.09 1.05 -20.12
C PRO A 41 -6.83 1.76 -19.64
N VAL A 42 -6.89 3.09 -19.56
CA VAL A 42 -5.85 3.96 -18.99
C VAL A 42 -6.53 5.03 -18.17
N MET A 43 -6.24 5.10 -16.87
CA MET A 43 -6.81 6.11 -15.98
C MET A 43 -5.73 6.78 -15.15
N ALA A 44 -5.96 8.06 -14.82
CA ALA A 44 -5.06 8.86 -14.00
C ALA A 44 -5.62 9.01 -12.58
N LEU A 45 -4.91 8.52 -11.55
CA LEU A 45 -5.33 8.64 -10.16
C LEU A 45 -4.56 9.74 -9.43
N CYS A 46 -5.29 10.45 -8.57
CA CYS A 46 -4.76 11.57 -7.80
C CYS A 46 -3.63 11.13 -6.88
N ARG A 47 -2.50 11.86 -6.92
CA ARG A 47 -1.32 11.65 -6.11
C ARG A 47 -0.98 12.84 -5.22
N CYS A 48 -1.42 14.04 -5.61
CA CYS A 48 -1.11 15.29 -4.91
C CYS A 48 -2.04 15.59 -3.72
N GLY A 49 -3.22 14.96 -3.68
CA GLY A 49 -4.24 15.18 -2.66
C GLY A 49 -5.17 16.36 -2.95
N GLY A 50 -4.88 17.17 -3.99
CA GLY A 50 -5.63 18.40 -4.32
C GLY A 50 -6.81 18.23 -5.29
N SER A 51 -6.96 17.06 -5.94
CA SER A 51 -8.06 16.82 -6.87
C SER A 51 -9.43 16.99 -6.19
N LYS A 52 -10.37 17.57 -6.92
CA LYS A 52 -11.80 17.70 -6.54
C LYS A 52 -12.62 16.50 -7.00
N HIS A 53 -12.05 15.63 -7.84
CA HIS A 53 -12.68 14.43 -8.41
C HIS A 53 -11.96 13.15 -7.99
N LYS A 54 -11.52 13.09 -6.73
CA LYS A 54 -10.88 11.88 -6.19
C LYS A 54 -11.77 10.65 -6.37
N PRO A 55 -11.17 9.49 -6.64
CA PRO A 55 -9.73 9.21 -6.68
C PRO A 55 -9.02 9.64 -7.96
N TYR A 56 -9.72 10.18 -8.96
CA TYR A 56 -9.15 10.53 -10.26
C TYR A 56 -8.41 11.87 -10.23
N CYS A 57 -7.47 12.02 -11.17
CA CYS A 57 -6.72 13.27 -11.34
C CYS A 57 -7.53 14.28 -12.16
N ASP A 58 -7.54 15.54 -11.71
CA ASP A 58 -8.17 16.67 -12.40
C ASP A 58 -7.17 17.76 -12.81
N GLY A 59 -5.87 17.46 -12.78
CA GLY A 59 -4.80 18.41 -13.09
C GLY A 59 -4.40 19.34 -11.95
N SER A 60 -5.00 19.23 -10.75
CA SER A 60 -4.65 20.07 -9.59
C SER A 60 -3.19 19.98 -9.19
N HIS A 61 -2.49 18.87 -9.49
CA HIS A 61 -1.06 18.69 -9.19
C HIS A 61 -0.17 19.79 -9.78
N HIS A 62 -0.54 20.36 -10.94
CA HIS A 62 0.19 21.49 -11.54
C HIS A 62 0.06 22.76 -10.68
N LYS A 63 -1.16 23.09 -10.22
CA LYS A 63 -1.43 24.25 -9.37
C LYS A 63 -0.78 24.11 -8.00
N GLU A 64 -0.83 22.92 -7.42
CA GLU A 64 -0.23 22.55 -6.14
C GLU A 64 1.30 22.46 -6.19
N ARG A 65 1.91 22.57 -7.39
CA ARG A 65 3.35 22.35 -7.61
C ARG A 65 3.82 21.05 -6.94
N PHE A 66 3.04 20.00 -7.13
CA PHE A 66 3.27 18.71 -6.50
C PHE A 66 4.66 18.16 -6.83
N SER A 67 5.34 17.64 -5.82
CA SER A 67 6.57 16.87 -5.99
C SER A 67 6.43 15.48 -5.35
N GLY A 68 6.73 14.46 -6.14
CA GLY A 68 6.79 13.06 -5.70
C GLY A 68 8.14 12.64 -5.12
N THR A 69 9.03 13.59 -4.81
CA THR A 69 10.35 13.30 -4.26
C THR A 69 10.24 12.71 -2.86
N LYS A 70 11.07 11.69 -2.57
CA LYS A 70 11.26 11.18 -1.20
C LYS A 70 11.97 12.24 -0.35
N SER A 71 11.53 12.40 0.90
CA SER A 71 12.20 13.30 1.85
C SER A 71 13.43 12.63 2.47
N PRO A 72 14.53 13.38 2.70
CA PRO A 72 15.72 12.85 3.35
C PRO A 72 15.48 12.47 4.82
N ASP A 73 14.51 13.12 5.48
CA ASP A 73 14.12 12.89 6.88
C ASP A 73 13.01 11.82 7.07
N ARG A 74 12.70 11.06 6.01
CA ARG A 74 11.75 9.95 6.11
C ARG A 74 12.22 8.86 7.05
N VAL A 75 11.30 8.07 7.60
CA VAL A 75 11.64 6.80 8.22
C VAL A 75 12.36 5.93 7.18
N LYS A 76 13.55 5.45 7.53
CA LYS A 76 14.39 4.65 6.61
C LYS A 76 13.75 3.28 6.39
N ASP A 77 13.88 2.76 5.18
CA ASP A 77 13.51 1.40 4.85
C ASP A 77 14.49 0.44 5.57
N ARG A 78 14.03 -0.09 6.70
CA ARG A 78 14.78 -1.04 7.51
C ARG A 78 13.83 -2.07 8.11
N VAL A 79 14.11 -3.34 7.85
CA VAL A 79 13.40 -4.46 8.46
C VAL A 79 13.93 -4.68 9.87
N VAL A 80 13.02 -4.70 10.84
CA VAL A 80 13.29 -5.07 12.24
C VAL A 80 12.71 -6.46 12.49
N GLU A 81 13.50 -7.33 13.13
CA GLU A 81 13.09 -8.69 13.47
C GLU A 81 12.60 -8.78 14.91
N TYR A 82 11.44 -9.39 15.10
CA TYR A 82 10.88 -9.76 16.39
C TYR A 82 10.82 -11.28 16.46
N ARG A 83 11.74 -11.87 17.23
CA ARG A 83 11.94 -13.33 17.30
C ARG A 83 11.04 -13.95 18.36
N GLY A 84 10.16 -14.86 17.94
CA GLY A 84 9.37 -15.72 18.81
C GLY A 84 9.94 -17.14 18.87
N LYS A 85 9.21 -18.04 19.57
CA LYS A 85 9.60 -19.45 19.70
C LYS A 85 9.44 -20.21 18.38
N GLU A 86 8.37 -19.95 17.63
CA GLU A 86 8.01 -20.69 16.41
C GLU A 86 8.00 -19.82 15.17
N ILE A 87 7.83 -18.50 15.32
CA ILE A 87 7.75 -17.52 14.23
C ILE A 87 8.58 -16.29 14.55
N THR A 88 9.22 -15.71 13.53
CA THR A 88 9.84 -14.38 13.59
C THR A 88 9.00 -13.42 12.79
N ILE A 89 8.53 -12.34 13.38
CA ILE A 89 7.80 -11.28 12.69
C ILE A 89 8.79 -10.22 12.21
N LEU A 90 8.64 -9.81 10.96
CA LEU A 90 9.47 -8.82 10.29
C LEU A 90 8.65 -7.56 10.07
N ASP A 91 9.18 -6.39 10.43
CA ASP A 91 8.50 -5.10 10.33
C ASP A 91 9.38 -4.05 9.63
N ASN A 92 8.90 -3.50 8.52
CA ASN A 92 9.48 -2.32 7.86
C ASN A 92 8.59 -1.11 8.08
N ARG A 93 8.90 -0.30 9.10
CA ARG A 93 8.12 0.91 9.41
C ARG A 93 8.22 1.98 8.33
N GLY A 94 9.23 1.95 7.48
CA GLY A 94 9.41 2.91 6.38
C GLY A 94 8.27 2.90 5.36
N VAL A 95 7.58 1.75 5.21
CA VAL A 95 6.45 1.58 4.27
C VAL A 95 5.12 1.34 4.97
N CYS A 96 5.06 1.45 6.30
CA CYS A 96 3.82 1.24 7.06
C CYS A 96 2.81 2.36 6.79
N SER A 97 1.67 2.03 6.22
CA SER A 97 0.59 3.00 5.96
C SER A 97 -0.24 3.39 7.19
N HIS A 98 0.05 2.82 8.36
CA HIS A 98 -0.68 3.04 9.60
C HIS A 98 -2.19 2.72 9.52
N ASP A 99 -2.57 1.75 8.70
CA ASP A 99 -3.94 1.24 8.60
C ASP A 99 -4.45 0.65 9.92
N LYS A 100 -3.54 0.21 10.79
CA LYS A 100 -3.80 -0.37 12.12
C LYS A 100 -4.59 -1.68 12.10
N SER A 101 -4.72 -2.36 10.98
CA SER A 101 -5.37 -3.68 10.90
C SER A 101 -4.74 -4.68 11.87
N CYS A 102 -3.40 -4.70 11.96
CA CYS A 102 -2.66 -5.58 12.85
C CYS A 102 -3.02 -5.34 14.33
N VAL A 103 -3.03 -4.08 14.78
CA VAL A 103 -3.34 -3.71 16.17
C VAL A 103 -4.79 -4.01 16.53
N ARG A 104 -5.73 -3.78 15.58
CA ARG A 104 -7.16 -4.08 15.80
C ARG A 104 -7.46 -5.56 15.77
N SER A 105 -6.81 -6.32 14.88
CA SER A 105 -7.10 -7.75 14.71
C SER A 105 -6.46 -8.63 15.78
N LEU A 106 -5.25 -8.29 16.25
CA LEU A 106 -4.49 -9.15 17.18
C LEU A 106 -3.68 -8.31 18.18
N PRO A 107 -4.36 -7.63 19.15
CA PRO A 107 -3.71 -6.73 20.10
C PRO A 107 -2.80 -7.45 21.12
N SER A 108 -2.93 -8.76 21.27
CA SER A 108 -2.02 -9.58 22.07
C SER A 108 -0.61 -9.63 21.48
N VAL A 109 -0.49 -9.60 20.15
CA VAL A 109 0.77 -9.59 19.41
C VAL A 109 1.18 -8.15 19.06
N PHE A 110 0.29 -7.36 18.45
CA PHE A 110 0.57 -6.02 17.92
C PHE A 110 -0.04 -4.94 18.82
N ASN A 111 0.78 -4.21 19.56
CA ASN A 111 0.29 -3.19 20.49
C ASN A 111 1.17 -1.94 20.47
N ASP A 112 0.68 -0.88 19.85
CA ASP A 112 1.39 0.41 19.67
C ASP A 112 1.58 1.20 20.98
N LYS A 113 1.05 0.71 22.11
CA LYS A 113 1.25 1.28 23.46
C LYS A 113 2.40 0.62 24.21
N ARG A 114 2.94 -0.50 23.73
CA ARG A 114 4.08 -1.17 24.35
C ARG A 114 5.40 -0.58 23.84
N GLN A 115 6.44 -0.63 24.67
CA GLN A 115 7.80 -0.27 24.25
C GLN A 115 8.31 -1.18 23.13
N ILE A 116 8.10 -2.51 23.29
CA ILE A 116 8.28 -3.50 22.23
C ILE A 116 6.88 -3.79 21.68
N TRP A 117 6.53 -3.18 20.55
CA TRP A 117 5.16 -3.16 20.06
C TRP A 117 4.69 -4.47 19.40
N ILE A 118 5.61 -5.39 19.08
CA ILE A 118 5.32 -6.73 18.55
C ILE A 118 5.81 -7.79 19.52
N ASP A 119 4.92 -8.68 19.95
CA ASP A 119 5.22 -9.89 20.71
C ASP A 119 4.84 -11.13 19.90
N PRO A 120 5.80 -11.81 19.26
CA PRO A 120 5.52 -12.99 18.43
C PRO A 120 5.02 -14.21 19.22
N ASN A 121 5.05 -14.17 20.56
CA ASN A 121 4.55 -15.24 21.42
C ASN A 121 3.15 -14.93 22.00
N GLY A 122 2.55 -13.81 21.60
CA GLY A 122 1.27 -13.34 22.13
C GLY A 122 0.04 -14.06 21.58
N ALA A 123 0.20 -14.93 20.56
CA ALA A 123 -0.88 -15.72 19.96
C ALA A 123 -0.32 -16.95 19.21
N GLY A 124 -1.20 -17.78 18.67
CA GLY A 124 -0.84 -18.90 17.80
C GLY A 124 -0.27 -18.44 16.46
N VAL A 125 0.60 -19.28 15.86
CA VAL A 125 1.29 -18.97 14.58
C VAL A 125 0.29 -18.64 13.47
N ASP A 126 -0.79 -19.41 13.34
CA ASP A 126 -1.79 -19.22 12.29
C ASP A 126 -2.53 -17.87 12.43
N GLU A 127 -2.89 -17.47 13.66
CA GLU A 127 -3.53 -16.17 13.93
C GLU A 127 -2.59 -14.99 13.58
N ILE A 128 -1.29 -15.14 13.87
CA ILE A 128 -0.26 -14.17 13.52
C ILE A 128 -0.16 -14.05 12.00
N ILE A 129 -0.08 -15.18 11.28
CA ILE A 129 0.01 -15.22 9.82
C ILE A 129 -1.22 -14.57 9.17
N GLU A 130 -2.42 -14.92 9.61
CA GLU A 130 -3.66 -14.31 9.12
C GLU A 130 -3.70 -12.80 9.34
N THR A 131 -3.18 -12.34 10.48
CA THR A 131 -3.11 -10.91 10.80
C THR A 131 -2.08 -10.19 9.93
N ILE A 132 -0.90 -10.77 9.70
CA ILE A 132 0.13 -10.21 8.81
C ILE A 132 -0.39 -10.09 7.39
N ARG A 133 -1.13 -11.08 6.89
CA ARG A 133 -1.75 -11.07 5.56
C ARG A 133 -2.76 -9.93 5.34
N LYS A 134 -3.30 -9.36 6.41
CA LYS A 134 -4.19 -8.18 6.36
C LYS A 134 -3.44 -6.86 6.24
N CYS A 135 -2.10 -6.85 6.34
CA CYS A 135 -1.30 -5.64 6.20
C CYS A 135 -1.34 -5.14 4.73
N PRO A 136 -1.94 -3.98 4.42
CA PRO A 136 -2.13 -3.58 3.04
C PRO A 136 -0.86 -3.02 2.39
N SER A 137 0.15 -2.68 3.19
CA SER A 137 1.35 -1.97 2.71
C SER A 137 2.57 -2.88 2.51
N GLY A 138 2.47 -4.18 2.85
CA GLY A 138 3.63 -5.08 2.85
C GLY A 138 4.67 -4.78 3.94
N ALA A 139 4.35 -3.89 4.88
CA ALA A 139 5.27 -3.56 5.98
C ALA A 139 5.55 -4.75 6.90
N LEU A 140 4.59 -5.66 7.04
CA LEU A 140 4.72 -6.87 7.85
C LEU A 140 4.96 -8.08 6.97
N SER A 141 5.90 -8.93 7.39
CA SER A 141 6.14 -10.26 6.86
C SER A 141 6.60 -11.18 8.00
N TYR A 142 6.79 -12.45 7.73
CA TYR A 142 7.24 -13.38 8.77
C TYR A 142 8.22 -14.40 8.22
N ARG A 143 8.91 -15.09 9.15
CA ARG A 143 9.81 -16.19 8.86
C ARG A 143 9.48 -17.37 9.76
N ILE A 144 9.47 -18.56 9.16
CA ILE A 144 9.42 -19.84 9.87
C ILE A 144 10.71 -20.60 9.48
N GLY A 145 11.53 -20.94 10.46
CA GLY A 145 12.88 -21.40 10.18
C GLY A 145 13.66 -20.34 9.39
N GLU A 146 14.24 -20.73 8.27
CA GLU A 146 15.01 -19.84 7.38
C GLU A 146 14.15 -19.22 6.25
N THR A 147 12.91 -19.66 6.09
CA THR A 147 12.06 -19.24 4.98
C THR A 147 11.24 -17.99 5.35
N ARG A 148 11.39 -16.91 4.54
CA ARG A 148 10.59 -15.69 4.64
C ARG A 148 9.32 -15.81 3.79
N TYR A 149 8.21 -15.39 4.36
CA TYR A 149 6.88 -15.33 3.73
C TYR A 149 6.37 -13.89 3.78
N GLN A 150 5.90 -13.38 2.66
CA GLN A 150 5.37 -12.03 2.54
C GLN A 150 4.21 -11.95 1.57
N ASP A 151 4.40 -12.47 0.36
CA ASP A 151 3.45 -12.37 -0.74
C ASP A 151 2.35 -13.43 -0.61
N VAL A 152 1.14 -13.07 -1.03
CA VAL A 152 -0.05 -13.94 -1.08
C VAL A 152 -0.55 -13.93 -2.52
N ASP A 153 -1.07 -15.04 -3.00
CA ASP A 153 -1.65 -15.10 -4.35
C ASP A 153 -3.06 -14.49 -4.31
N ARG A 154 -3.18 -13.25 -4.81
CA ARG A 154 -4.43 -12.50 -4.93
C ARG A 154 -4.62 -12.01 -6.36
N SER A 155 -5.88 -11.84 -6.76
CA SER A 155 -6.21 -11.20 -8.04
C SER A 155 -5.83 -9.71 -8.02
N PRO A 156 -5.36 -9.15 -9.16
CA PRO A 156 -5.00 -7.74 -9.26
C PRO A 156 -6.17 -6.82 -8.92
N ARG A 157 -5.96 -5.96 -7.92
CA ARG A 157 -6.96 -5.00 -7.44
C ARG A 157 -6.30 -3.73 -6.91
N ILE A 158 -6.97 -2.59 -7.07
CA ILE A 158 -6.69 -1.37 -6.32
C ILE A 158 -7.92 -1.01 -5.49
N THR A 159 -7.72 -0.75 -4.20
CA THR A 159 -8.78 -0.28 -3.29
C THR A 159 -8.43 1.11 -2.77
N VAL A 160 -9.36 2.05 -2.92
CA VAL A 160 -9.26 3.39 -2.32
C VAL A 160 -9.61 3.27 -0.85
N LYS A 161 -8.65 3.49 0.05
CA LYS A 161 -8.91 3.46 1.50
C LYS A 161 -9.55 4.77 1.95
N LYS A 162 -10.54 4.69 2.84
CA LYS A 162 -11.20 5.87 3.41
C LYS A 162 -10.18 6.83 4.01
N ASP A 163 -10.21 8.09 3.59
CA ASP A 163 -9.28 9.13 4.04
C ASP A 163 -7.80 8.68 4.04
N GLY A 164 -7.45 7.76 3.14
CA GLY A 164 -6.19 7.03 3.17
C GLY A 164 -5.54 6.83 1.81
N PRO A 165 -4.60 5.88 1.72
CA PRO A 165 -3.86 5.56 0.50
C PRO A 165 -4.68 4.77 -0.52
N LEU A 166 -4.08 4.55 -1.69
CA LEU A 166 -4.47 3.46 -2.59
C LEU A 166 -3.79 2.17 -2.09
N ALA A 167 -4.57 1.15 -1.78
CA ALA A 167 -4.07 -0.19 -1.50
C ALA A 167 -4.04 -0.98 -2.81
N VAL A 168 -2.86 -1.44 -3.19
CA VAL A 168 -2.58 -2.18 -4.43
C VAL A 168 -2.25 -3.62 -4.06
N GLU A 169 -2.87 -4.59 -4.71
CA GLU A 169 -2.63 -6.01 -4.48
C GLU A 169 -2.67 -6.81 -5.78
N GLY A 170 -2.15 -8.05 -5.78
CA GLY A 170 -2.20 -8.97 -6.92
C GLY A 170 -1.09 -8.73 -7.94
N PHE A 171 0.13 -8.46 -7.49
CA PHE A 171 1.32 -8.33 -8.35
C PHE A 171 1.22 -7.23 -9.42
N ILE A 172 0.43 -6.18 -9.18
CA ILE A 172 0.38 -5.03 -10.09
C ILE A 172 1.76 -4.39 -10.17
N THR A 173 2.29 -4.27 -11.40
CA THR A 173 3.64 -3.76 -11.62
C THR A 173 3.72 -2.26 -11.33
N LEU A 174 4.72 -1.83 -10.57
CA LEU A 174 5.03 -0.42 -10.32
C LEU A 174 6.22 0.02 -11.18
N ARG A 175 6.08 1.11 -11.92
CA ARG A 175 7.15 1.71 -12.74
C ARG A 175 7.18 3.22 -12.56
N ASP A 176 8.32 3.75 -12.22
CA ASP A 176 8.54 5.19 -12.14
C ASP A 176 9.95 5.59 -12.63
N ASP A 177 10.17 6.90 -12.74
CA ASP A 177 11.44 7.51 -13.14
C ASP A 177 12.57 7.40 -12.10
N ARG A 178 12.31 6.76 -10.95
CA ARG A 178 13.25 6.58 -9.83
C ARG A 178 13.49 5.13 -9.45
N ASP A 179 12.93 4.20 -10.21
CA ASP A 179 13.01 2.76 -9.96
C ASP A 179 12.60 2.38 -8.52
N SER A 180 11.49 2.98 -8.03
CA SER A 180 10.97 2.71 -6.69
C SER A 180 10.57 1.24 -6.55
N LYS A 181 11.05 0.59 -5.50
CA LYS A 181 10.72 -0.81 -5.19
C LYS A 181 9.82 -0.87 -3.97
N PRO A 182 8.65 -1.53 -4.04
CA PRO A 182 7.85 -1.84 -2.87
C PRO A 182 8.52 -2.93 -2.02
N GLU A 183 8.21 -2.99 -0.73
CA GLU A 183 8.69 -4.03 0.17
C GLU A 183 8.13 -5.41 -0.20
N SER A 184 6.82 -5.48 -0.52
CA SER A 184 6.18 -6.65 -1.13
C SER A 184 5.94 -6.38 -2.62
N ARG A 185 6.22 -7.38 -3.46
CA ARG A 185 5.92 -7.31 -4.89
C ARG A 185 4.44 -7.52 -5.18
N GLU A 186 3.75 -8.20 -4.29
CA GLU A 186 2.35 -8.56 -4.43
C GLU A 186 1.41 -7.46 -3.94
N HIS A 187 1.78 -6.77 -2.82
CA HIS A 187 0.92 -5.73 -2.26
C HIS A 187 1.71 -4.57 -1.67
N TYR A 188 1.21 -3.36 -1.86
CA TYR A 188 1.80 -2.13 -1.36
C TYR A 188 0.77 -1.00 -1.31
N THR A 189 1.08 0.08 -0.63
CA THR A 189 0.20 1.25 -0.57
C THR A 189 0.85 2.49 -1.18
N LEU A 190 0.10 3.18 -2.05
CA LEU A 190 0.53 4.41 -2.71
C LEU A 190 -0.06 5.64 -2.04
N CYS A 191 0.76 6.67 -1.84
CA CYS A 191 0.35 7.92 -1.23
C CYS A 191 -0.68 8.64 -2.09
N ARG A 192 -1.84 8.99 -1.52
CA ARG A 192 -2.91 9.75 -2.16
C ARG A 192 -3.06 11.17 -1.59
N CYS A 193 -2.57 11.43 -0.37
CA CYS A 193 -2.66 12.72 0.30
C CYS A 193 -1.60 13.74 -0.15
N GLY A 194 -0.61 13.33 -0.94
CA GLY A 194 0.48 14.18 -1.44
C GLY A 194 1.56 14.55 -0.40
N LYS A 195 1.42 14.14 0.86
CA LYS A 195 2.30 14.59 1.95
C LYS A 195 3.20 13.52 2.55
N SER A 196 3.11 12.25 2.08
CA SER A 196 4.06 11.21 2.49
C SER A 196 5.50 11.67 2.29
N LYS A 197 6.35 11.37 3.25
CA LYS A 197 7.81 11.58 3.16
C LYS A 197 8.50 10.47 2.37
N ASN A 198 7.86 9.28 2.23
CA ASN A 198 8.38 8.12 1.52
C ASN A 198 7.70 7.87 0.16
N LYS A 199 7.35 8.93 -0.57
CA LYS A 199 6.71 8.80 -1.90
C LYS A 199 7.50 7.88 -2.85
N PRO A 200 6.82 7.02 -3.63
CA PRO A 200 5.38 6.98 -3.88
C PRO A 200 4.59 6.28 -2.79
N PHE A 201 5.23 5.57 -1.86
CA PHE A 201 4.57 4.79 -0.84
C PHE A 201 3.91 5.66 0.23
N CYS A 202 2.86 5.12 0.83
CA CYS A 202 2.24 5.72 2.00
C CYS A 202 3.10 5.43 3.24
N ASP A 203 3.27 6.44 4.09
CA ASP A 203 3.99 6.35 5.38
C ASP A 203 3.10 6.70 6.58
N GLY A 204 1.77 6.77 6.36
CA GLY A 204 0.80 7.13 7.40
C GLY A 204 0.63 8.63 7.66
N THR A 205 1.36 9.51 6.96
CA THR A 205 1.23 10.97 7.12
C THR A 205 -0.22 11.45 6.97
N HIS A 206 -1.05 10.78 6.15
CA HIS A 206 -2.46 11.12 5.99
C HIS A 206 -3.24 11.15 7.33
N CYS A 207 -2.85 10.29 8.29
CA CYS A 207 -3.46 10.27 9.62
C CYS A 207 -3.14 11.51 10.46
N THR A 208 -1.94 12.10 10.28
CA THR A 208 -1.47 13.24 11.08
C THR A 208 -1.91 14.59 10.53
N ILE A 209 -2.20 14.67 9.22
CA ILE A 209 -2.66 15.89 8.56
C ILE A 209 -4.17 15.95 8.41
N ASP A 210 -4.88 14.98 8.98
CA ASP A 210 -6.34 14.82 8.86
C ASP A 210 -6.81 14.89 7.40
N PHE A 211 -6.13 14.12 6.52
CA PHE A 211 -6.51 14.06 5.11
C PHE A 211 -7.93 13.53 4.98
N LYS A 212 -8.76 14.25 4.24
CA LYS A 212 -10.15 13.88 3.95
C LYS A 212 -10.36 13.71 2.45
N ASP A 213 -11.17 12.75 2.12
CA ASP A 213 -11.72 12.58 0.78
C ASP A 213 -13.22 12.71 0.83
N PRO A 214 -13.77 13.88 0.42
CA PRO A 214 -15.23 14.12 0.50
C PRO A 214 -16.04 13.32 -0.52
N VAL A 215 -15.35 12.59 -1.42
CA VAL A 215 -16.00 11.78 -2.46
C VAL A 215 -16.12 10.32 -2.03
N ASP A 216 -15.57 9.96 -0.89
CA ASP A 216 -15.69 8.62 -0.30
C ASP A 216 -17.04 8.45 0.44
#